data_72d6696e6770235053c5a7b59b594007
#
_entry.id   72d6696e6770235053c5a7b59b594007
#
_cell.length_a   1.000
_cell.length_b   1.000
_cell.length_c   1.000
_cell.angle_alpha   90.00
_cell.angle_beta   90.00
_cell.angle_gamma   90.00
#
_symmetry.space_group_name_H-M   'P 1'
#
loop_
_entity.id
_entity.type
_entity.pdbx_description
1 polymer ?
#
loop_
_entity_poly.entity_id
_entity_poly.type
_entity_poly.pdbx_seq_one_letter_code
_entity_poly.pdbx_strand_id
1 'polypeptide(L)'
;MDVSSEREGDSQVPATQTASRFLERLSRGPAIVADGGMGALLSAAVPRLRSPEEANLRAPEAVVSLHVSFINAGAELIETNTFGANRHKLAHHFLEDRLEEINSAAVKLAREAREVTGRDVFIGGSIGPLGEPVASRLRREIFAEQASVLEGRGADLFMVETFYDLEEVVDAVEAVRDASSLPIVALLTFDEGAETIAGITADEASQRLAELDVAAIGANHGAGLLAALAALERMGKDGKPLAALPNVGLASLAGGRVIYPHAAPEYFAEFAAHARDLGARVIGGCCGTTPAEIAAIRAAVEEERRPRAALQFDERELVISLGEERRETGLSRALRANEWVVSVQLDPPLGGSSAGLLEVARALQESGRVGFVDINDNATARAGMSSLMVSATIERECGLETIPHLTTRDWSVMGLESMLLGAHAEGVRNILAITGDPPEVGDYPGARGVYEIDAIGLTQLMTNLNRGEDYNGRPIDAPTSFFHGVAVNPNADDLELELERFRQKAEAGAKFAMTQIVFELECLDRFAERLGGSWPIPVLVGVFPVTSYRLALRLHNEVPGIVVPEELQSGLQDAGSTAAEVGFAHARDLIAESRRFAGVYVVAPFRRPLRVLELLG
;
A
#
# COMPACT_ATOMS: atom_id res chain seq x y z
N MET A 1 21.26 11.02 68.22
CA MET A 1 22.09 10.35 67.20
C MET A 1 21.35 10.48 65.93
N ASP A 2 21.77 11.44 65.16
CA ASP A 2 21.17 11.88 63.92
C ASP A 2 21.86 11.09 62.79
N VAL A 3 21.12 10.34 61.98
CA VAL A 3 21.63 9.62 60.82
C VAL A 3 21.06 10.30 59.61
N SER A 4 21.83 11.28 59.13
CA SER A 4 21.61 11.91 57.83
C SER A 4 21.89 10.91 56.70
N SER A 5 20.83 10.54 55.94
CA SER A 5 20.92 9.80 54.71
C SER A 5 21.43 10.73 53.61
N GLU A 6 22.66 10.59 53.22
CA GLU A 6 23.18 11.13 51.97
C GLU A 6 22.50 10.40 50.78
N ARG A 7 21.69 11.15 50.04
CA ARG A 7 21.23 10.73 48.69
C ARG A 7 22.40 10.96 47.74
N GLU A 8 22.99 9.88 47.25
CA GLU A 8 23.88 9.94 46.07
C GLU A 8 23.13 10.58 44.92
N GLY A 9 23.64 11.72 44.49
CA GLY A 9 23.15 12.44 43.34
C GLY A 9 23.50 11.71 42.06
N ASP A 10 22.49 11.32 41.33
CA ASP A 10 22.57 10.83 39.93
C ASP A 10 23.17 11.99 39.10
N SER A 11 24.45 11.91 38.72
CA SER A 11 25.14 12.92 37.93
C SER A 11 24.73 12.77 36.46
N GLN A 12 23.57 13.31 36.11
CA GLN A 12 23.21 13.48 34.69
C GLN A 12 24.17 14.47 34.06
N VAL A 13 24.97 13.98 33.09
CA VAL A 13 25.77 14.83 32.21
C VAL A 13 24.79 15.72 31.41
N PRO A 14 24.97 17.03 31.35
CA PRO A 14 24.05 17.89 30.59
C PRO A 14 23.97 17.49 29.12
N ALA A 15 22.77 17.49 28.54
CA ALA A 15 22.51 17.08 27.14
C ALA A 15 23.44 17.78 26.13
N THR A 16 23.81 19.02 26.36
CA THR A 16 24.78 19.78 25.53
C THR A 16 26.19 19.20 25.54
N GLN A 17 26.66 18.57 26.65
CA GLN A 17 27.96 17.93 26.69
C GLN A 17 27.97 16.59 25.96
N THR A 18 26.90 15.83 26.03
CA THR A 18 26.76 14.56 25.33
C THR A 18 26.63 14.75 23.82
N ALA A 19 25.84 15.74 23.37
CA ALA A 19 25.74 16.14 21.97
C ALA A 19 27.11 16.48 21.36
N SER A 20 27.91 17.28 22.08
CA SER A 20 29.27 17.64 21.67
C SER A 20 30.18 16.41 21.57
N ARG A 21 30.03 15.44 22.49
CA ARG A 21 30.84 14.19 22.51
C ARG A 21 30.58 13.30 21.30
N PHE A 22 29.31 13.11 20.92
CA PHE A 22 28.97 12.31 19.72
C PHE A 22 29.49 12.97 18.45
N LEU A 23 29.29 14.28 18.28
CA LEU A 23 29.75 15.02 17.11
C LEU A 23 31.28 15.01 17.00
N GLU A 24 32.00 15.13 18.12
CA GLU A 24 33.45 14.99 18.16
C GLU A 24 33.90 13.60 17.75
N ARG A 25 33.26 12.54 18.27
CA ARG A 25 33.55 11.14 17.92
C ARG A 25 33.22 10.84 16.45
N LEU A 26 32.12 11.38 15.92
CA LEU A 26 31.73 11.25 14.52
C LEU A 26 32.78 11.86 13.58
N SER A 27 33.40 12.98 13.96
CA SER A 27 34.38 13.70 13.14
C SER A 27 35.79 13.11 13.23
N ARG A 28 36.12 12.26 14.22
CA ARG A 28 37.48 11.77 14.51
C ARG A 28 37.51 10.27 14.73
N GLY A 29 38.68 9.67 14.44
CA GLY A 29 38.94 8.24 14.62
C GLY A 29 38.29 7.35 13.53
N PRO A 30 38.29 6.04 13.72
CA PRO A 30 37.63 5.09 12.81
C PRO A 30 36.10 5.27 12.82
N ALA A 31 35.41 4.65 11.87
CA ALA A 31 33.95 4.69 11.84
C ALA A 31 33.34 4.16 13.16
N ILE A 32 32.24 4.75 13.60
CA ILE A 32 31.48 4.28 14.76
C ILE A 32 30.77 2.99 14.36
N VAL A 33 30.93 1.93 15.13
CA VAL A 33 30.20 0.68 14.91
C VAL A 33 28.85 0.76 15.65
N ALA A 34 27.76 0.66 14.91
CA ALA A 34 26.41 0.57 15.47
C ALA A 34 26.01 -0.90 15.67
N ASP A 35 24.91 -1.12 16.37
CA ASP A 35 24.36 -2.44 16.62
C ASP A 35 23.60 -3.03 15.42
N GLY A 36 22.69 -3.97 15.64
CA GLY A 36 21.98 -4.73 14.61
C GLY A 36 20.50 -4.90 14.91
N GLY A 37 19.89 -5.92 14.33
CA GLY A 37 18.46 -6.14 14.26
C GLY A 37 17.71 -6.40 15.56
N MET A 38 17.53 -5.41 16.42
CA MET A 38 16.88 -5.50 17.73
C MET A 38 15.48 -6.12 17.63
N GLY A 39 14.58 -5.51 16.88
CA GLY A 39 13.16 -5.92 16.83
C GLY A 39 12.94 -7.33 16.29
N ALA A 40 13.70 -7.73 15.27
CA ALA A 40 13.61 -9.07 14.68
C ALA A 40 14.08 -10.16 15.66
N LEU A 41 15.18 -9.91 16.38
CA LEU A 41 15.72 -10.85 17.37
C LEU A 41 14.82 -10.98 18.60
N LEU A 42 14.24 -9.87 19.09
CA LEU A 42 13.26 -9.91 20.18
C LEU A 42 11.99 -10.65 19.80
N SER A 43 11.46 -10.42 18.62
CA SER A 43 10.27 -11.14 18.12
C SER A 43 10.51 -12.64 17.96
N ALA A 44 11.75 -13.04 17.65
CA ALA A 44 12.12 -14.46 17.60
C ALA A 44 12.30 -15.09 19.00
N ALA A 45 12.85 -14.32 19.96
CA ALA A 45 13.18 -14.81 21.30
C ALA A 45 11.99 -14.78 22.28
N VAL A 46 11.10 -13.80 22.15
CA VAL A 46 9.99 -13.58 23.09
C VAL A 46 8.64 -13.92 22.45
N PRO A 47 7.94 -14.98 22.89
CA PRO A 47 6.68 -15.39 22.29
C PRO A 47 5.55 -14.39 22.54
N ARG A 48 4.67 -14.25 21.57
CA ARG A 48 3.37 -13.52 21.69
C ARG A 48 3.53 -12.05 22.06
N LEU A 49 4.56 -11.38 21.61
CA LEU A 49 4.60 -9.92 21.61
C LEU A 49 3.57 -9.37 20.63
N ARG A 50 2.85 -8.31 20.99
CA ARG A 50 1.96 -7.57 20.10
C ARG A 50 2.77 -6.71 19.12
N SER A 51 3.87 -6.13 19.63
CA SER A 51 4.90 -5.44 18.87
C SER A 51 6.26 -5.70 19.51
N PRO A 52 7.40 -5.53 18.80
CA PRO A 52 8.74 -5.68 19.39
C PRO A 52 8.96 -4.77 20.61
N GLU A 53 8.40 -3.57 20.60
CA GLU A 53 8.53 -2.55 21.64
C GLU A 53 7.85 -2.96 22.95
N GLU A 54 6.84 -3.84 22.89
CA GLU A 54 6.21 -4.39 24.09
C GLU A 54 7.19 -5.20 24.96
N ALA A 55 8.30 -5.70 24.36
CA ALA A 55 9.33 -6.41 25.09
C ALA A 55 10.00 -5.54 26.17
N ASN A 56 10.05 -4.21 26.00
CA ASN A 56 10.59 -3.29 27.00
C ASN A 56 9.89 -3.42 28.37
N LEU A 57 8.64 -3.87 28.36
CA LEU A 57 7.81 -4.01 29.56
C LEU A 57 7.58 -5.48 29.96
N ARG A 58 7.53 -6.39 28.97
CA ARG A 58 7.20 -7.80 29.22
C ARG A 58 8.40 -8.72 29.39
N ALA A 59 9.52 -8.34 28.81
CA ALA A 59 10.76 -9.12 28.84
C ALA A 59 11.99 -8.21 28.89
N PRO A 60 12.08 -7.30 29.88
CA PRO A 60 13.17 -6.31 29.98
C PRO A 60 14.55 -6.96 30.00
N GLU A 61 14.68 -8.11 30.66
CA GLU A 61 15.94 -8.88 30.71
C GLU A 61 16.39 -9.38 29.32
N ALA A 62 15.48 -9.69 28.42
CA ALA A 62 15.82 -10.07 27.04
C ALA A 62 16.35 -8.87 26.26
N VAL A 63 15.75 -7.69 26.45
CA VAL A 63 16.21 -6.43 25.84
C VAL A 63 17.61 -6.08 26.32
N VAL A 64 17.83 -6.07 27.65
CA VAL A 64 19.18 -5.82 28.23
C VAL A 64 20.20 -6.82 27.73
N SER A 65 19.88 -8.13 27.74
CA SER A 65 20.79 -9.18 27.27
C SER A 65 21.20 -8.99 25.82
N LEU A 66 20.27 -8.55 24.96
CA LEU A 66 20.56 -8.31 23.55
C LEU A 66 21.46 -7.08 23.36
N HIS A 67 21.18 -5.97 24.02
CA HIS A 67 22.08 -4.80 24.04
C HIS A 67 23.48 -5.17 24.53
N VAL A 68 23.59 -5.90 25.65
CA VAL A 68 24.88 -6.39 26.19
C VAL A 68 25.62 -7.22 25.15
N SER A 69 24.91 -8.06 24.40
CA SER A 69 25.51 -8.90 23.36
C SER A 69 26.10 -8.05 22.21
N PHE A 70 25.40 -7.02 21.76
CA PHE A 70 25.90 -6.09 20.74
C PHE A 70 27.06 -5.24 21.25
N ILE A 71 26.98 -4.72 22.48
CA ILE A 71 28.10 -3.98 23.09
C ILE A 71 29.34 -4.85 23.20
N ASN A 72 29.20 -6.12 23.62
CA ASN A 72 30.32 -7.06 23.71
C ASN A 72 30.89 -7.43 22.34
N ALA A 73 30.06 -7.44 21.28
CA ALA A 73 30.50 -7.60 19.90
C ALA A 73 31.25 -6.38 19.35
N GLY A 74 31.26 -5.26 20.05
CA GLY A 74 32.04 -4.07 19.70
C GLY A 74 31.19 -2.88 19.21
N ALA A 75 29.87 -2.90 19.36
CA ALA A 75 29.05 -1.73 19.09
C ALA A 75 29.43 -0.57 20.03
N GLU A 76 29.63 0.62 19.46
CA GLU A 76 29.84 1.90 20.15
C GLU A 76 28.57 2.76 20.16
N LEU A 77 27.59 2.42 19.34
CA LEU A 77 26.26 3.00 19.27
C LEU A 77 25.23 1.87 19.34
N ILE A 78 24.30 1.96 20.26
CA ILE A 78 23.17 1.03 20.39
C ILE A 78 21.85 1.80 20.24
N GLU A 79 20.88 1.23 19.57
CA GLU A 79 19.57 1.83 19.33
C GLU A 79 18.54 1.33 20.34
N THR A 80 17.73 2.23 20.89
CA THR A 80 16.64 1.83 21.79
C THR A 80 15.60 1.00 21.03
N ASN A 81 14.93 0.07 21.69
CA ASN A 81 13.85 -0.72 21.11
C ASN A 81 12.56 0.13 21.06
N THR A 82 12.55 1.18 20.23
CA THR A 82 11.47 2.18 20.12
C THR A 82 11.07 2.54 18.69
N PHE A 83 11.53 1.79 17.71
CA PHE A 83 11.26 2.06 16.26
C PHE A 83 9.80 2.34 15.96
N GLY A 84 8.87 1.53 16.45
CA GLY A 84 7.42 1.68 16.30
C GLY A 84 6.73 2.24 17.57
N ALA A 85 7.46 2.81 18.53
CA ALA A 85 6.90 3.26 19.81
C ALA A 85 6.26 4.66 19.75
N ASN A 86 5.74 5.08 18.60
CA ASN A 86 4.91 6.27 18.46
C ASN A 86 3.42 5.93 18.69
N ARG A 87 2.61 6.95 19.00
CA ARG A 87 1.18 6.78 19.32
C ARG A 87 0.41 6.10 18.20
N HIS A 88 0.71 6.45 16.94
CA HIS A 88 0.03 5.93 15.76
C HIS A 88 0.23 4.42 15.59
N LYS A 89 1.49 3.95 15.58
CA LYS A 89 1.80 2.52 15.46
C LYS A 89 1.37 1.72 16.70
N LEU A 90 1.53 2.26 17.89
CA LEU A 90 1.10 1.61 19.11
C LEU A 90 -0.42 1.39 19.17
N ALA A 91 -1.23 2.27 18.55
CA ALA A 91 -2.68 2.12 18.47
C ALA A 91 -3.10 0.86 17.70
N HIS A 92 -2.38 0.45 16.67
CA HIS A 92 -2.64 -0.81 15.95
C HIS A 92 -2.50 -2.06 16.84
N HIS A 93 -1.83 -1.89 17.97
CA HIS A 93 -1.57 -2.95 18.95
C HIS A 93 -2.28 -2.73 20.29
N PHE A 94 -3.16 -1.71 20.39
CA PHE A 94 -3.81 -1.29 21.63
C PHE A 94 -2.82 -0.99 22.76
N LEU A 95 -1.75 -0.24 22.43
CA LEU A 95 -0.65 0.14 23.32
C LEU A 95 -0.43 1.67 23.36
N GLU A 96 -1.25 2.47 22.70
CA GLU A 96 -1.09 3.92 22.56
C GLU A 96 -1.05 4.66 23.92
N ASP A 97 -1.80 4.20 24.90
CA ASP A 97 -1.81 4.77 26.26
C ASP A 97 -0.53 4.45 27.06
N ARG A 98 0.32 3.57 26.54
CA ARG A 98 1.58 3.16 27.17
C ARG A 98 2.82 3.74 26.49
N LEU A 99 2.67 4.72 25.60
CA LEU A 99 3.76 5.33 24.85
C LEU A 99 4.90 5.80 25.75
N GLU A 100 4.60 6.60 26.78
CA GLU A 100 5.62 7.11 27.69
C GLU A 100 6.32 5.98 28.45
N GLU A 101 5.59 4.99 28.91
CA GLU A 101 6.14 3.85 29.66
C GLU A 101 7.08 3.01 28.79
N ILE A 102 6.68 2.70 27.54
CA ILE A 102 7.45 1.90 26.59
C ILE A 102 8.75 2.61 26.20
N ASN A 103 8.69 3.89 25.80
CA ASN A 103 9.86 4.67 25.42
C ASN A 103 10.80 4.90 26.60
N SER A 104 10.26 5.22 27.78
CA SER A 104 11.05 5.40 29.01
C SER A 104 11.78 4.13 29.44
N ALA A 105 11.10 2.98 29.36
CA ALA A 105 11.71 1.69 29.67
C ALA A 105 12.85 1.36 28.70
N ALA A 106 12.67 1.59 27.39
CA ALA A 106 13.68 1.31 26.39
C ALA A 106 15.00 2.04 26.67
N VAL A 107 14.96 3.35 26.93
CA VAL A 107 16.17 4.13 27.26
C VAL A 107 16.81 3.63 28.56
N LYS A 108 15.99 3.31 29.58
CA LYS A 108 16.49 2.75 30.84
C LYS A 108 17.24 1.42 30.62
N LEU A 109 16.69 0.51 29.80
CA LEU A 109 17.27 -0.80 29.54
C LEU A 109 18.57 -0.68 28.71
N ALA A 110 18.65 0.24 27.76
CA ALA A 110 19.88 0.54 27.03
C ALA A 110 20.98 1.10 27.97
N ARG A 111 20.62 1.99 28.90
CA ARG A 111 21.53 2.50 29.95
C ARG A 111 22.00 1.38 30.88
N GLU A 112 21.10 0.51 31.32
CA GLU A 112 21.43 -0.64 32.15
C GLU A 112 22.46 -1.55 31.45
N ALA A 113 22.27 -1.83 30.15
CA ALA A 113 23.24 -2.61 29.36
C ALA A 113 24.61 -1.93 29.26
N ARG A 114 24.64 -0.60 29.09
CA ARG A 114 25.87 0.20 29.14
C ARG A 114 26.58 0.10 30.50
N GLU A 115 25.84 0.19 31.60
CA GLU A 115 26.37 0.08 32.96
C GLU A 115 26.89 -1.34 33.26
N VAL A 116 26.11 -2.37 32.88
CA VAL A 116 26.51 -3.79 33.09
C VAL A 116 27.80 -4.13 32.34
N THR A 117 27.98 -3.61 31.12
CA THR A 117 29.20 -3.85 30.33
C THR A 117 30.40 -2.99 30.76
N GLY A 118 30.14 -1.87 31.45
CA GLY A 118 31.15 -0.88 31.78
C GLY A 118 31.81 -0.21 30.58
N ARG A 119 31.19 -0.33 29.38
CA ARG A 119 31.71 0.26 28.15
C ARG A 119 31.01 1.59 27.88
N ASP A 120 31.78 2.54 27.37
CA ASP A 120 31.28 3.84 26.98
C ASP A 120 30.66 3.77 25.58
N VAL A 121 29.34 3.59 25.49
CA VAL A 121 28.58 3.53 24.26
C VAL A 121 27.54 4.65 24.18
N PHE A 122 27.21 5.10 22.97
CA PHE A 122 26.12 6.04 22.70
C PHE A 122 24.79 5.29 22.63
N ILE A 123 23.72 5.95 23.10
CA ILE A 123 22.36 5.45 23.05
C ILE A 123 21.56 6.30 22.07
N GLY A 124 21.22 5.72 20.93
CA GLY A 124 20.37 6.32 19.89
C GLY A 124 18.90 6.05 20.16
N GLY A 125 18.11 7.11 20.29
CA GLY A 125 16.66 6.98 20.33
C GLY A 125 16.13 6.67 18.92
N SER A 126 15.68 5.42 18.68
CA SER A 126 15.17 4.98 17.38
C SER A 126 13.75 5.51 17.13
N ILE A 127 13.53 6.15 15.98
CA ILE A 127 12.26 6.70 15.50
C ILE A 127 12.07 6.23 14.05
N GLY A 128 11.05 5.40 13.82
CA GLY A 128 10.68 4.90 12.49
C GLY A 128 9.46 5.60 11.90
N PRO A 129 9.16 5.37 10.58
CA PRO A 129 8.04 5.97 9.87
C PRO A 129 6.69 5.53 10.43
N LEU A 130 5.63 6.27 10.14
CA LEU A 130 4.26 5.92 10.57
C LEU A 130 3.69 4.73 9.79
N GLY A 131 4.12 4.56 8.53
CA GLY A 131 3.73 3.43 7.68
C GLY A 131 2.43 3.61 6.92
N GLU A 132 1.68 4.69 7.18
CA GLU A 132 0.43 5.06 6.52
C GLU A 132 0.43 6.55 6.21
N PRO A 133 -0.33 7.00 5.18
CA PRO A 133 -0.46 8.42 4.88
C PRO A 133 -1.14 9.17 6.03
N VAL A 134 -0.41 10.09 6.65
CA VAL A 134 -0.90 10.96 7.73
C VAL A 134 -0.61 12.42 7.36
N ALA A 135 -1.53 13.33 7.66
CA ALA A 135 -1.32 14.75 7.38
C ALA A 135 -0.06 15.30 8.10
N SER A 136 0.76 16.10 7.41
CA SER A 136 2.08 16.59 7.89
C SER A 136 2.03 17.17 9.31
N ARG A 137 1.03 18.02 9.61
CA ARG A 137 0.89 18.57 10.97
C ARG A 137 0.77 17.49 12.04
N LEU A 138 -0.04 16.45 11.80
CA LEU A 138 -0.24 15.37 12.75
C LEU A 138 1.00 14.47 12.83
N ARG A 139 1.69 14.22 11.71
CA ARG A 139 2.99 13.52 11.70
C ARG A 139 3.99 14.19 12.64
N ARG A 140 4.14 15.50 12.53
CA ARG A 140 5.06 16.28 13.39
C ARG A 140 4.69 16.23 14.87
N GLU A 141 3.40 16.30 15.21
CA GLU A 141 2.92 16.15 16.59
C GLU A 141 3.28 14.76 17.17
N ILE A 142 3.09 13.69 16.38
CA ILE A 142 3.40 12.31 16.78
C ILE A 142 4.91 12.11 16.98
N PHE A 143 5.75 12.57 16.07
CA PHE A 143 7.21 12.43 16.18
C PHE A 143 7.77 13.27 17.33
N ALA A 144 7.28 14.48 17.54
CA ALA A 144 7.70 15.35 18.65
C ALA A 144 7.34 14.75 20.02
N GLU A 145 6.17 14.09 20.15
CA GLU A 145 5.76 13.41 21.37
C GLU A 145 6.77 12.30 21.72
N GLN A 146 7.11 11.43 20.78
CA GLN A 146 8.07 10.35 21.00
C GLN A 146 9.47 10.89 21.33
N ALA A 147 9.95 11.86 20.55
CA ALA A 147 11.26 12.47 20.75
C ALA A 147 11.42 13.10 22.15
N SER A 148 10.40 13.79 22.62
CA SER A 148 10.42 14.44 23.95
C SER A 148 10.59 13.43 25.09
N VAL A 149 9.97 12.24 24.98
CA VAL A 149 10.13 11.18 25.98
C VAL A 149 11.54 10.61 25.95
N LEU A 150 12.07 10.31 24.74
CA LEU A 150 13.40 9.72 24.57
C LEU A 150 14.51 10.65 25.10
N GLU A 151 14.46 11.95 24.78
CA GLU A 151 15.40 12.93 25.31
C GLU A 151 15.31 13.04 26.83
N GLY A 152 14.10 13.21 27.36
CA GLY A 152 13.85 13.36 28.81
C GLY A 152 14.31 12.17 29.64
N ARG A 153 14.59 11.02 29.02
CA ARG A 153 15.11 9.80 29.65
C ARG A 153 16.60 9.56 29.42
N GLY A 154 17.26 10.40 28.63
CA GLY A 154 18.72 10.41 28.46
C GLY A 154 19.23 9.60 27.27
N ALA A 155 18.55 9.65 26.15
CA ALA A 155 19.14 9.32 24.86
C ALA A 155 20.31 10.29 24.56
N ASP A 156 21.33 9.81 23.84
CA ASP A 156 22.53 10.61 23.49
C ASP A 156 22.38 11.26 22.10
N LEU A 157 21.56 10.68 21.23
CA LEU A 157 21.24 11.14 19.86
C LEU A 157 19.92 10.50 19.40
N PHE A 158 19.43 10.91 18.24
CA PHE A 158 18.31 10.27 17.57
C PHE A 158 18.74 9.53 16.31
N MET A 159 18.16 8.35 16.10
CA MET A 159 18.20 7.58 14.85
C MET A 159 16.82 7.69 14.21
N VAL A 160 16.67 8.59 13.24
CA VAL A 160 15.45 8.76 12.42
C VAL A 160 15.65 7.87 11.20
N GLU A 161 15.06 6.67 11.22
CA GLU A 161 15.52 5.56 10.41
C GLU A 161 14.42 4.81 9.65
N THR A 162 14.80 4.14 8.54
CA THR A 162 13.93 3.26 7.75
C THR A 162 12.77 4.01 7.06
N PHE A 163 12.99 5.28 6.74
CA PHE A 163 12.04 6.07 5.97
C PHE A 163 12.20 5.80 4.47
N TYR A 164 11.10 5.88 3.73
CA TYR A 164 11.07 5.74 2.27
C TYR A 164 10.35 6.91 1.59
N ASP A 165 9.65 7.75 2.34
CA ASP A 165 9.02 8.98 1.88
C ASP A 165 9.84 10.19 2.36
N LEU A 166 10.17 11.10 1.42
CA LEU A 166 11.05 12.22 1.69
C LEU A 166 10.39 13.29 2.56
N GLU A 167 9.10 13.54 2.35
CA GLU A 167 8.34 14.51 3.14
C GLU A 167 8.14 14.01 4.58
N GLU A 168 7.95 12.69 4.75
CA GLU A 168 7.78 12.12 6.08
C GLU A 168 9.08 12.18 6.90
N VAL A 169 10.25 11.88 6.31
CA VAL A 169 11.52 11.98 7.02
C VAL A 169 11.86 13.45 7.35
N VAL A 170 11.52 14.40 6.48
CA VAL A 170 11.69 15.83 6.75
C VAL A 170 10.83 16.26 7.93
N ASP A 171 9.53 15.89 7.93
CA ASP A 171 8.63 16.17 9.06
C ASP A 171 9.14 15.56 10.38
N ALA A 172 9.69 14.33 10.33
CA ALA A 172 10.26 13.67 11.50
C ALA A 172 11.50 14.40 12.01
N VAL A 173 12.46 14.74 11.14
CA VAL A 173 13.67 15.48 11.52
C VAL A 173 13.34 16.84 12.10
N GLU A 174 12.45 17.60 11.48
CA GLU A 174 12.03 18.91 11.98
C GLU A 174 11.30 18.80 13.32
N ALA A 175 10.41 17.84 13.49
CA ALA A 175 9.72 17.60 14.75
C ALA A 175 10.67 17.20 15.88
N VAL A 176 11.64 16.32 15.60
CA VAL A 176 12.70 15.97 16.56
C VAL A 176 13.55 17.18 16.91
N ARG A 177 13.90 18.02 15.93
CA ARG A 177 14.69 19.23 16.16
C ARG A 177 13.95 20.29 16.97
N ASP A 178 12.64 20.42 16.77
CA ASP A 178 11.79 21.31 17.57
C ASP A 178 11.70 20.84 19.03
N ALA A 179 11.76 19.52 19.28
CA ALA A 179 11.68 18.93 20.62
C ALA A 179 13.04 18.81 21.30
N SER A 180 14.17 18.78 20.57
CA SER A 180 15.49 18.42 21.11
C SER A 180 16.65 19.07 20.36
N SER A 181 17.74 19.32 21.09
CA SER A 181 19.04 19.77 20.54
C SER A 181 20.03 18.63 20.31
N LEU A 182 19.69 17.39 20.59
CA LEU A 182 20.55 16.21 20.41
C LEU A 182 20.88 15.98 18.92
N PRO A 183 22.02 15.38 18.60
CA PRO A 183 22.38 15.01 17.22
C PRO A 183 21.32 14.08 16.59
N ILE A 184 21.08 14.22 15.29
CA ILE A 184 20.17 13.38 14.52
C ILE A 184 20.95 12.68 13.43
N VAL A 185 20.80 11.37 13.29
CA VAL A 185 21.20 10.58 12.12
C VAL A 185 19.94 10.25 11.35
N ALA A 186 19.86 10.67 10.09
CA ALA A 186 18.67 10.48 9.25
C ALA A 186 18.93 9.44 8.14
N LEU A 187 18.12 8.39 8.11
CA LEU A 187 18.32 7.22 7.26
C LEU A 187 17.08 6.89 6.44
N LEU A 188 17.28 6.66 5.14
CA LEU A 188 16.26 6.15 4.25
C LEU A 188 16.55 4.70 3.83
N THR A 189 15.54 4.06 3.29
CA THR A 189 15.59 2.68 2.80
C THR A 189 15.58 2.67 1.28
N PHE A 190 16.57 1.99 0.69
CA PHE A 190 16.77 1.94 -0.76
C PHE A 190 16.75 0.50 -1.30
N ASP A 191 16.36 0.36 -2.56
CA ASP A 191 16.47 -0.87 -3.34
C ASP A 191 17.82 -1.00 -4.05
N GLU A 192 17.99 -2.02 -4.92
CA GLU A 192 19.23 -2.23 -5.68
C GLU A 192 19.51 -1.10 -6.70
N GLY A 193 18.51 -0.30 -7.09
CA GLY A 193 18.65 0.88 -7.95
C GLY A 193 19.09 2.14 -7.21
N ALA A 194 19.26 2.06 -5.90
CA ALA A 194 19.46 3.20 -4.99
C ALA A 194 18.28 4.20 -5.04
N GLU A 195 17.05 3.66 -5.10
CA GLU A 195 15.78 4.40 -5.03
C GLU A 195 14.95 3.87 -3.86
N THR A 196 14.17 4.76 -3.24
CA THR A 196 13.22 4.34 -2.21
C THR A 196 11.98 3.74 -2.86
N ILE A 197 11.16 3.05 -2.07
CA ILE A 197 9.86 2.54 -2.54
C ILE A 197 8.90 3.65 -3.01
N ALA A 198 9.12 4.89 -2.63
CA ALA A 198 8.41 6.07 -3.13
C ALA A 198 9.03 6.68 -4.41
N GLY A 199 10.04 6.04 -5.00
CA GLY A 199 10.71 6.51 -6.22
C GLY A 199 11.70 7.65 -6.00
N ILE A 200 12.11 7.91 -4.76
CA ILE A 200 13.10 8.96 -4.43
C ILE A 200 14.50 8.39 -4.61
N THR A 201 15.31 9.03 -5.45
CA THR A 201 16.70 8.64 -5.66
C THR A 201 17.57 9.00 -4.46
N ALA A 202 18.68 8.28 -4.27
CA ALA A 202 19.63 8.58 -3.21
C ALA A 202 20.29 9.96 -3.37
N ASP A 203 20.45 10.46 -4.60
CA ASP A 203 20.91 11.83 -4.88
C ASP A 203 19.90 12.88 -4.38
N GLU A 204 18.61 12.74 -4.68
CA GLU A 204 17.54 13.66 -4.22
C GLU A 204 17.41 13.63 -2.70
N ALA A 205 17.40 12.42 -2.11
CA ALA A 205 17.37 12.25 -0.67
C ALA A 205 18.56 12.94 0.02
N SER A 206 19.76 12.76 -0.51
CA SER A 206 20.99 13.39 0.01
C SER A 206 20.92 14.92 -0.04
N GLN A 207 20.54 15.48 -1.18
CA GLN A 207 20.40 16.94 -1.34
C GLN A 207 19.42 17.53 -0.31
N ARG A 208 18.25 16.92 -0.18
CA ARG A 208 17.22 17.40 0.74
C ARG A 208 17.62 17.27 2.21
N LEU A 209 18.19 16.11 2.60
CA LEU A 209 18.65 15.89 3.97
C LEU A 209 19.87 16.74 4.34
N ALA A 210 20.72 17.09 3.37
CA ALA A 210 21.86 17.96 3.60
C ALA A 210 21.47 19.40 4.02
N GLU A 211 20.28 19.85 3.63
CA GLU A 211 19.74 21.16 4.03
C GLU A 211 19.26 21.18 5.49
N LEU A 212 19.02 19.99 6.08
CA LEU A 212 18.52 19.88 7.45
C LEU A 212 19.66 19.89 8.47
N ASP A 213 19.30 20.24 9.71
CA ASP A 213 20.24 20.19 10.84
C ASP A 213 20.39 18.73 11.36
N VAL A 214 21.09 17.90 10.57
CA VAL A 214 21.40 16.51 10.89
C VAL A 214 22.90 16.27 10.95
N ALA A 215 23.33 15.39 11.85
CA ALA A 215 24.74 15.04 12.09
C ALA A 215 25.29 14.09 11.01
N ALA A 216 24.45 13.17 10.52
CA ALA A 216 24.78 12.24 9.45
C ALA A 216 23.53 11.88 8.66
N ILE A 217 23.72 11.46 7.40
CA ILE A 217 22.68 10.94 6.51
C ILE A 217 23.09 9.58 5.99
N GLY A 218 22.13 8.77 5.49
CA GLY A 218 22.56 7.49 4.94
C GLY A 218 21.43 6.53 4.62
N ALA A 219 21.81 5.25 4.55
CA ALA A 219 20.95 4.16 4.18
C ALA A 219 20.86 3.10 5.29
N ASN A 220 19.65 2.64 5.58
CA ASN A 220 19.46 1.47 6.43
C ASN A 220 18.36 0.55 5.88
N HIS A 221 18.24 -0.65 6.43
CA HIS A 221 17.29 -1.65 5.97
C HIS A 221 17.49 -1.98 4.46
N GLY A 222 16.42 -1.96 3.65
CA GLY A 222 16.45 -2.04 2.18
C GLY A 222 16.76 -3.42 1.61
N ALA A 223 17.21 -3.45 0.35
CA ALA A 223 17.47 -4.68 -0.40
C ALA A 223 18.79 -5.38 -0.01
N GLY A 224 19.49 -4.91 1.02
CA GLY A 224 20.69 -5.52 1.57
C GLY A 224 21.96 -4.68 1.43
N LEU A 225 23.11 -5.33 1.64
CA LEU A 225 24.40 -4.65 1.77
C LEU A 225 24.84 -3.89 0.50
N LEU A 226 24.60 -4.49 -0.67
CA LEU A 226 24.99 -3.88 -1.95
C LEU A 226 24.10 -2.68 -2.29
N ALA A 227 22.80 -2.76 -2.00
CA ALA A 227 21.87 -1.64 -2.17
C ALA A 227 22.27 -0.43 -1.30
N ALA A 228 22.64 -0.68 -0.05
CA ALA A 228 23.15 0.37 0.83
C ALA A 228 24.42 1.02 0.29
N LEU A 229 25.37 0.23 -0.22
CA LEU A 229 26.61 0.76 -0.82
C LEU A 229 26.34 1.60 -2.08
N ALA A 230 25.40 1.16 -2.94
CA ALA A 230 24.96 1.92 -4.11
C ALA A 230 24.33 3.27 -3.72
N ALA A 231 23.50 3.29 -2.68
CA ALA A 231 22.94 4.51 -2.14
C ALA A 231 24.04 5.45 -1.58
N LEU A 232 24.99 4.92 -0.79
CA LEU A 232 26.08 5.72 -0.21
C LEU A 232 26.97 6.35 -1.28
N GLU A 233 27.26 5.65 -2.38
CA GLU A 233 28.06 6.18 -3.48
C GLU A 233 27.42 7.45 -4.07
N ARG A 234 26.11 7.45 -4.22
CA ARG A 234 25.36 8.61 -4.70
C ARG A 234 25.27 9.72 -3.66
N MET A 235 24.99 9.37 -2.39
CA MET A 235 24.84 10.33 -1.28
C MET A 235 26.17 11.02 -0.86
N GLY A 236 27.32 10.45 -1.15
CA GLY A 236 28.64 10.96 -0.73
C GLY A 236 29.03 12.32 -1.31
N LYS A 237 28.26 12.89 -2.21
CA LYS A 237 28.56 14.12 -2.94
C LYS A 237 28.30 15.40 -2.12
N ASP A 238 27.42 15.34 -1.11
CA ASP A 238 26.91 16.52 -0.40
C ASP A 238 27.68 16.86 0.90
N GLY A 239 28.74 16.12 1.20
CA GLY A 239 29.71 16.44 2.26
C GLY A 239 29.24 16.20 3.71
N LYS A 240 28.05 15.65 3.93
CA LYS A 240 27.61 15.17 5.25
C LYS A 240 28.30 13.82 5.58
N PRO A 241 28.60 13.53 6.86
CA PRO A 241 28.98 12.20 7.28
C PRO A 241 27.92 11.17 6.88
N LEU A 242 28.36 10.00 6.34
CA LEU A 242 27.45 8.97 5.92
C LEU A 242 27.27 7.89 7.00
N ALA A 243 26.08 7.26 7.00
CA ALA A 243 25.76 6.13 7.87
C ALA A 243 25.16 4.98 7.06
N ALA A 244 25.54 3.73 7.38
CA ALA A 244 25.11 2.52 6.67
C ALA A 244 24.78 1.40 7.65
N LEU A 245 23.48 1.07 7.76
CA LEU A 245 22.96 0.02 8.64
C LEU A 245 21.98 -0.90 7.85
N PRO A 246 22.46 -1.62 6.82
CA PRO A 246 21.61 -2.47 5.99
C PRO A 246 21.10 -3.71 6.73
N ASN A 247 20.03 -4.31 6.21
CA ASN A 247 19.66 -5.68 6.56
C ASN A 247 20.53 -6.71 5.80
N VAL A 248 20.43 -7.98 6.19
CA VAL A 248 21.23 -9.06 5.58
C VAL A 248 20.85 -9.31 4.12
N GLY A 249 19.69 -8.88 3.68
CA GLY A 249 19.14 -9.14 2.36
C GLY A 249 17.60 -9.22 2.42
N LEU A 250 17.00 -9.78 1.37
CA LEU A 250 15.55 -9.88 1.27
C LEU A 250 14.99 -10.89 2.26
N ALA A 251 13.95 -10.46 2.99
CA ALA A 251 13.24 -11.32 3.91
C ALA A 251 12.38 -12.36 3.16
N SER A 252 12.20 -13.53 3.76
CA SER A 252 11.28 -14.56 3.32
C SER A 252 10.19 -14.82 4.35
N LEU A 253 9.03 -15.33 3.92
CA LEU A 253 7.95 -15.71 4.81
C LEU A 253 7.93 -17.23 4.99
N ALA A 254 8.11 -17.71 6.22
CA ALA A 254 8.02 -19.12 6.54
C ALA A 254 7.20 -19.34 7.83
N GLY A 255 6.15 -20.16 7.74
CA GLY A 255 5.28 -20.44 8.87
C GLY A 255 4.58 -19.19 9.47
N GLY A 256 4.29 -18.18 8.65
CA GLY A 256 3.69 -16.91 9.09
C GLY A 256 4.67 -15.98 9.81
N ARG A 257 5.98 -16.24 9.72
CA ARG A 257 7.03 -15.39 10.30
C ARG A 257 7.95 -14.86 9.21
N VAL A 258 8.35 -13.60 9.34
CA VAL A 258 9.38 -13.00 8.49
C VAL A 258 10.74 -13.54 8.93
N ILE A 259 11.47 -14.16 8.00
CA ILE A 259 12.81 -14.73 8.23
C ILE A 259 13.78 -14.05 7.30
N TYR A 260 14.87 -13.52 7.86
CA TYR A 260 16.00 -12.99 7.10
C TYR A 260 17.02 -14.08 6.80
N PRO A 261 17.73 -14.05 5.65
CA PRO A 261 18.78 -14.98 5.36
C PRO A 261 19.95 -14.81 6.36
N HIS A 262 20.74 -15.85 6.53
CA HIS A 262 22.01 -15.75 7.24
C HIS A 262 23.12 -15.44 6.25
N ALA A 263 23.90 -14.41 6.51
CA ALA A 263 25.12 -14.12 5.76
C ALA A 263 26.35 -14.46 6.60
N ALA A 264 27.43 -14.82 5.93
CA ALA A 264 28.71 -15.04 6.63
C ALA A 264 29.23 -13.71 7.21
N PRO A 265 29.77 -13.69 8.45
CA PRO A 265 30.33 -12.49 9.05
C PRO A 265 31.38 -11.80 8.17
N GLU A 266 32.14 -12.56 7.37
CA GLU A 266 33.13 -12.03 6.43
C GLU A 266 32.53 -11.15 5.34
N TYR A 267 31.26 -11.38 4.96
CA TYR A 267 30.54 -10.54 4.01
C TYR A 267 30.28 -9.16 4.60
N PHE A 268 29.92 -9.09 5.89
CA PHE A 268 29.78 -7.83 6.60
C PHE A 268 31.09 -7.11 6.83
N ALA A 269 32.19 -7.85 7.04
CA ALA A 269 33.54 -7.27 7.13
C ALA A 269 33.95 -6.61 5.80
N GLU A 270 33.64 -7.24 4.67
CA GLU A 270 33.87 -6.67 3.34
C GLU A 270 33.00 -5.45 3.08
N PHE A 271 31.70 -5.53 3.43
CA PHE A 271 30.77 -4.40 3.40
C PHE A 271 31.33 -3.19 4.19
N ALA A 272 31.76 -3.41 5.43
CA ALA A 272 32.29 -2.35 6.28
C ALA A 272 33.51 -1.65 5.67
N ALA A 273 34.38 -2.41 5.00
CA ALA A 273 35.52 -1.87 4.28
C ALA A 273 35.09 -0.96 3.11
N HIS A 274 34.10 -1.39 2.30
CA HIS A 274 33.55 -0.58 1.21
C HIS A 274 32.82 0.66 1.73
N ALA A 275 31.93 0.50 2.72
CA ALA A 275 31.18 1.61 3.29
C ALA A 275 32.11 2.71 3.84
N ARG A 276 33.19 2.32 4.53
CA ARG A 276 34.18 3.27 5.01
C ARG A 276 34.89 3.99 3.85
N ASP A 277 35.25 3.28 2.79
CA ASP A 277 35.94 3.87 1.63
C ASP A 277 35.03 4.84 0.87
N LEU A 278 33.68 4.64 0.94
CA LEU A 278 32.66 5.58 0.46
C LEU A 278 32.38 6.75 1.43
N GLY A 279 33.06 6.78 2.59
CA GLY A 279 32.93 7.88 3.55
C GLY A 279 31.99 7.63 4.72
N ALA A 280 31.53 6.39 4.92
CA ALA A 280 30.66 6.09 6.06
C ALA A 280 31.41 6.28 7.39
N ARG A 281 30.78 7.02 8.30
CA ARG A 281 31.26 7.31 9.65
C ARG A 281 30.51 6.55 10.73
N VAL A 282 29.32 6.00 10.39
CA VAL A 282 28.53 5.07 11.21
C VAL A 282 28.26 3.83 10.38
N ILE A 283 28.65 2.66 10.87
CA ILE A 283 28.49 1.39 10.17
C ILE A 283 27.94 0.35 11.15
N GLY A 284 26.82 -0.28 10.80
CA GLY A 284 26.16 -1.30 11.60
C GLY A 284 25.32 -2.23 10.74
N GLY A 285 24.27 -2.74 11.31
CA GLY A 285 23.29 -3.57 10.61
C GLY A 285 21.86 -3.29 11.05
N CYS A 286 20.92 -3.85 10.33
CA CYS A 286 19.50 -3.80 10.66
C CYS A 286 18.93 -5.23 10.75
N CYS A 287 17.76 -5.49 10.24
CA CYS A 287 17.09 -6.79 10.34
C CYS A 287 17.95 -7.96 9.85
N GLY A 288 17.96 -9.04 10.63
CA GLY A 288 18.76 -10.24 10.34
C GLY A 288 20.23 -10.16 10.78
N THR A 289 20.75 -9.00 11.20
CA THR A 289 22.12 -8.83 11.70
C THR A 289 22.19 -9.20 13.18
N THR A 290 23.14 -10.05 13.53
CA THR A 290 23.39 -10.56 14.87
C THR A 290 24.72 -10.02 15.45
N PRO A 291 25.04 -10.28 16.73
CA PRO A 291 26.33 -9.90 17.29
C PRO A 291 27.56 -10.42 16.53
N ALA A 292 27.45 -11.54 15.80
CA ALA A 292 28.57 -12.09 15.04
C ALA A 292 28.96 -11.20 13.85
N GLU A 293 27.99 -10.68 13.11
CA GLU A 293 28.23 -9.74 12.01
C GLU A 293 28.77 -8.39 12.54
N ILE A 294 28.24 -7.91 13.68
CA ILE A 294 28.75 -6.67 14.31
C ILE A 294 30.21 -6.84 14.74
N ALA A 295 30.61 -8.00 15.28
CA ALA A 295 31.98 -8.28 15.60
C ALA A 295 32.90 -8.28 14.36
N ALA A 296 32.39 -8.77 13.22
CA ALA A 296 33.13 -8.75 11.96
C ALA A 296 33.28 -7.33 11.39
N ILE A 297 32.21 -6.49 11.48
CA ILE A 297 32.29 -5.06 11.15
C ILE A 297 33.32 -4.38 12.03
N ARG A 298 33.31 -4.62 13.35
CA ARG A 298 34.25 -4.04 14.31
C ARG A 298 35.69 -4.36 13.96
N ALA A 299 35.97 -5.63 13.70
CA ALA A 299 37.33 -6.07 13.30
C ALA A 299 37.78 -5.38 12.00
N ALA A 300 36.89 -5.30 10.98
CA ALA A 300 37.24 -4.67 9.70
C ALA A 300 37.49 -3.16 9.82
N VAL A 301 36.76 -2.47 10.72
CA VAL A 301 36.93 -1.04 10.99
C VAL A 301 38.21 -0.77 11.76
N GLU A 302 38.57 -1.57 12.79
CA GLU A 302 39.79 -1.43 13.60
C GLU A 302 41.05 -1.75 12.81
N GLU A 303 41.00 -2.80 11.98
CA GLU A 303 42.15 -3.23 11.15
C GLU A 303 42.35 -2.33 9.92
N GLU A 304 41.50 -1.32 9.70
CA GLU A 304 41.49 -0.51 8.48
C GLU A 304 41.52 -1.38 7.20
N ARG A 305 40.77 -2.48 7.24
CA ARG A 305 40.70 -3.47 6.17
C ARG A 305 40.38 -2.81 4.83
N ARG A 306 41.14 -3.16 3.79
CA ARG A 306 40.85 -2.71 2.42
C ARG A 306 39.89 -3.68 1.73
N PRO A 307 38.95 -3.18 0.92
CA PRO A 307 38.11 -4.03 0.09
C PRO A 307 38.95 -4.95 -0.81
N ARG A 308 38.50 -6.19 -1.02
CA ARG A 308 39.16 -7.16 -1.87
C ARG A 308 39.03 -6.88 -3.36
N ALA A 309 37.92 -6.25 -3.75
CA ALA A 309 37.62 -5.88 -5.14
C ALA A 309 36.95 -4.51 -5.16
N ALA A 310 37.12 -3.76 -6.25
CA ALA A 310 36.33 -2.56 -6.50
C ALA A 310 34.90 -2.96 -6.85
N LEU A 311 33.92 -2.29 -6.24
CA LEU A 311 32.52 -2.41 -6.67
C LEU A 311 32.30 -1.50 -7.87
N GLN A 312 31.57 -2.00 -8.86
CA GLN A 312 31.05 -1.22 -9.96
C GLN A 312 29.53 -1.29 -9.85
N PHE A 313 28.89 -0.15 -9.77
CA PHE A 313 27.45 -0.04 -9.81
C PHE A 313 27.05 0.33 -11.22
N ASP A 314 26.30 -0.56 -11.90
CA ASP A 314 25.77 -0.27 -13.22
C ASP A 314 24.69 0.80 -13.09
N GLU A 315 24.83 1.91 -13.81
CA GLU A 315 23.72 2.82 -14.04
C GLU A 315 22.68 2.05 -14.86
N ARG A 316 21.51 1.76 -14.26
CA ARG A 316 20.39 1.26 -15.03
C ARG A 316 19.93 2.39 -15.97
N GLU A 317 20.32 2.32 -17.24
CA GLU A 317 19.56 3.03 -18.27
C GLU A 317 18.16 2.43 -18.27
N LEU A 318 17.18 3.19 -17.76
CA LEU A 318 15.76 2.93 -18.03
C LEU A 318 15.57 3.07 -19.54
N VAL A 319 15.69 1.96 -20.28
CA VAL A 319 15.22 1.88 -21.65
C VAL A 319 13.70 1.93 -21.57
N ILE A 320 13.13 3.14 -21.55
CA ILE A 320 11.71 3.35 -21.76
C ILE A 320 11.44 2.90 -23.19
N SER A 321 11.03 1.66 -23.37
CA SER A 321 10.36 1.23 -24.58
C SER A 321 9.13 2.11 -24.70
N LEU A 322 9.14 3.06 -25.62
CA LEU A 322 7.95 3.81 -26.01
C LEU A 322 6.95 2.78 -26.52
N GLY A 323 6.10 2.32 -25.58
CA GLY A 323 5.11 1.29 -25.83
C GLY A 323 4.16 1.69 -26.96
N GLU A 324 3.47 0.68 -27.46
CA GLU A 324 2.44 0.74 -28.48
C GLU A 324 1.57 2.00 -28.38
N GLU A 325 1.22 2.60 -29.51
CA GLU A 325 0.24 3.69 -29.60
C GLU A 325 -0.96 3.42 -28.70
N ARG A 326 -1.33 4.39 -27.87
CA ARG A 326 -2.52 4.31 -27.00
C ARG A 326 -3.74 3.95 -27.86
N ARG A 327 -4.14 2.69 -27.86
CA ARG A 327 -5.32 2.23 -28.61
C ARG A 327 -6.58 2.71 -27.91
N GLU A 328 -7.29 3.61 -28.58
CA GLU A 328 -8.62 4.03 -28.15
C GLU A 328 -9.61 2.87 -28.29
N THR A 329 -10.36 2.57 -27.21
CA THR A 329 -11.37 1.51 -27.22
C THR A 329 -12.61 1.91 -28.02
N GLY A 330 -13.39 0.95 -28.49
CA GLY A 330 -14.68 1.19 -29.12
C GLY A 330 -15.65 1.91 -28.17
N LEU A 331 -15.65 1.50 -26.88
CA LEU A 331 -16.44 2.15 -25.84
C LEU A 331 -16.03 3.63 -25.66
N SER A 332 -14.74 3.91 -25.56
CA SER A 332 -14.24 5.30 -25.44
C SER A 332 -14.65 6.15 -26.63
N ARG A 333 -14.55 5.60 -27.84
CA ARG A 333 -14.95 6.27 -29.09
C ARG A 333 -16.44 6.58 -29.12
N ALA A 334 -17.27 5.57 -28.84
CA ALA A 334 -18.73 5.71 -28.82
C ALA A 334 -19.18 6.78 -27.81
N LEU A 335 -18.68 6.72 -26.56
CA LEU A 335 -19.03 7.69 -25.53
C LEU A 335 -18.56 9.11 -25.87
N ARG A 336 -17.37 9.27 -26.46
CA ARG A 336 -16.87 10.58 -26.90
C ARG A 336 -17.69 11.15 -28.07
N ALA A 337 -18.16 10.27 -28.97
CA ALA A 337 -19.02 10.67 -30.09
C ALA A 337 -20.48 10.89 -29.67
N ASN A 338 -20.82 10.72 -28.39
CA ASN A 338 -22.19 10.68 -27.87
C ASN A 338 -23.09 9.64 -28.59
N GLU A 339 -22.49 8.55 -29.03
CA GLU A 339 -23.21 7.40 -29.55
C GLU A 339 -23.79 6.61 -28.39
N TRP A 340 -25.04 6.19 -28.52
CA TRP A 340 -25.73 5.46 -27.49
C TRP A 340 -25.23 4.01 -27.39
N VAL A 341 -24.73 3.61 -26.22
CA VAL A 341 -24.05 2.34 -25.99
C VAL A 341 -25.01 1.27 -25.48
N VAL A 342 -24.86 0.04 -25.98
CA VAL A 342 -25.55 -1.15 -25.46
C VAL A 342 -24.54 -2.18 -25.03
N SER A 343 -24.53 -2.52 -23.74
CA SER A 343 -23.81 -3.65 -23.16
C SER A 343 -24.77 -4.74 -22.69
N VAL A 344 -24.33 -5.98 -22.66
CA VAL A 344 -25.06 -7.10 -22.08
C VAL A 344 -24.22 -7.74 -20.97
N GLN A 345 -24.77 -7.79 -19.77
CA GLN A 345 -24.10 -8.40 -18.63
C GLN A 345 -24.16 -9.92 -18.71
N LEU A 346 -23.02 -10.55 -18.60
CA LEU A 346 -22.85 -12.00 -18.59
C LEU A 346 -22.09 -12.44 -17.33
N ASP A 347 -22.49 -13.59 -16.79
CA ASP A 347 -21.77 -14.22 -15.70
C ASP A 347 -20.67 -15.13 -16.24
N PRO A 348 -19.45 -15.11 -15.68
CA PRO A 348 -18.42 -16.04 -16.04
C PRO A 348 -18.81 -17.49 -15.66
N PRO A 349 -18.29 -18.51 -16.37
CA PRO A 349 -18.52 -19.90 -16.02
C PRO A 349 -18.05 -20.25 -14.61
N LEU A 350 -18.78 -21.14 -13.92
CA LEU A 350 -18.37 -21.69 -12.62
C LEU A 350 -17.36 -22.85 -12.75
N GLY A 351 -17.01 -23.25 -13.97
CA GLY A 351 -16.09 -24.35 -14.27
C GLY A 351 -14.99 -23.94 -15.24
N GLY A 352 -14.13 -24.90 -15.61
CA GLY A 352 -12.94 -24.66 -16.43
C GLY A 352 -13.19 -24.51 -17.94
N SER A 353 -14.43 -24.39 -18.44
CA SER A 353 -14.74 -24.25 -19.86
C SER A 353 -15.53 -22.98 -20.13
N SER A 354 -15.02 -22.14 -21.05
CA SER A 354 -15.68 -20.94 -21.55
C SER A 354 -16.55 -21.18 -22.80
N ALA A 355 -16.63 -22.40 -23.33
CA ALA A 355 -17.25 -22.67 -24.62
C ALA A 355 -18.68 -22.15 -24.75
N GLY A 356 -19.54 -22.41 -23.73
CA GLY A 356 -20.93 -21.93 -23.77
C GLY A 356 -21.05 -20.41 -23.71
N LEU A 357 -20.15 -19.74 -22.98
CA LEU A 357 -20.12 -18.28 -22.93
C LEU A 357 -19.67 -17.67 -24.26
N LEU A 358 -18.70 -18.29 -24.93
CA LEU A 358 -18.25 -17.86 -26.26
C LEU A 358 -19.33 -18.03 -27.33
N GLU A 359 -20.16 -19.08 -27.25
CA GLU A 359 -21.33 -19.22 -28.13
C GLU A 359 -22.32 -18.07 -27.95
N VAL A 360 -22.60 -17.70 -26.70
CA VAL A 360 -23.46 -16.54 -26.38
C VAL A 360 -22.85 -15.23 -26.89
N ALA A 361 -21.57 -14.99 -26.65
CA ALA A 361 -20.88 -13.79 -27.11
C ALA A 361 -20.90 -13.64 -28.64
N ARG A 362 -20.66 -14.73 -29.37
CA ARG A 362 -20.76 -14.74 -30.84
C ARG A 362 -22.18 -14.40 -31.32
N ALA A 363 -23.20 -15.01 -30.72
CA ALA A 363 -24.58 -14.74 -31.08
C ALA A 363 -24.99 -13.29 -30.80
N LEU A 364 -24.51 -12.70 -29.71
CA LEU A 364 -24.73 -11.29 -29.39
C LEU A 364 -24.05 -10.38 -30.43
N GLN A 365 -22.80 -10.65 -30.79
CA GLN A 365 -22.08 -9.90 -31.81
C GLN A 365 -22.73 -10.01 -33.18
N GLU A 366 -23.08 -11.23 -33.62
CA GLU A 366 -23.73 -11.48 -34.91
C GLU A 366 -25.09 -10.78 -35.02
N SER A 367 -25.75 -10.51 -33.91
CA SER A 367 -27.01 -9.76 -33.90
C SER A 367 -26.88 -8.32 -34.37
N GLY A 368 -25.68 -7.72 -34.26
CA GLY A 368 -25.42 -6.32 -34.61
C GLY A 368 -26.12 -5.31 -33.71
N ARG A 369 -26.76 -5.74 -32.58
CA ARG A 369 -27.54 -4.91 -31.65
C ARG A 369 -26.79 -4.60 -30.36
N VAL A 370 -25.74 -5.36 -30.09
CA VAL A 370 -24.94 -5.30 -28.85
C VAL A 370 -23.53 -4.86 -29.24
N GLY A 371 -23.07 -3.75 -28.68
CA GLY A 371 -21.72 -3.24 -28.92
C GLY A 371 -20.68 -3.82 -27.97
N PHE A 372 -21.11 -4.17 -26.75
CA PHE A 372 -20.25 -4.56 -25.65
C PHE A 372 -20.87 -5.67 -24.80
N VAL A 373 -20.03 -6.43 -24.10
CA VAL A 373 -20.47 -7.30 -23.00
C VAL A 373 -19.72 -6.95 -21.73
N ASP A 374 -20.43 -6.80 -20.63
CA ASP A 374 -19.82 -6.63 -19.34
C ASP A 374 -19.83 -7.96 -18.56
N ILE A 375 -18.71 -8.28 -17.91
CA ILE A 375 -18.48 -9.58 -17.29
C ILE A 375 -18.33 -9.42 -15.79
N ASN A 376 -19.23 -10.07 -15.04
CA ASN A 376 -19.17 -10.05 -13.58
C ASN A 376 -17.87 -10.66 -13.02
N ASP A 377 -17.41 -10.13 -11.88
CA ASP A 377 -16.28 -10.67 -11.13
C ASP A 377 -16.76 -11.20 -9.77
N ASN A 378 -16.87 -12.53 -9.66
CA ASN A 378 -17.27 -13.21 -8.43
C ASN A 378 -18.51 -12.57 -7.76
N ALA A 379 -19.56 -12.29 -8.55
CA ALA A 379 -20.77 -11.65 -8.07
C ALA A 379 -21.37 -12.38 -6.86
N THR A 380 -21.88 -11.64 -5.88
CA THR A 380 -22.38 -12.17 -4.60
C THR A 380 -21.34 -13.05 -3.87
N ALA A 381 -20.06 -12.73 -4.00
CA ALA A 381 -18.92 -13.46 -3.42
C ALA A 381 -18.89 -14.97 -3.76
N ARG A 382 -19.36 -15.33 -4.96
CA ARG A 382 -19.32 -16.70 -5.48
C ARG A 382 -18.19 -16.86 -6.47
N ALA A 383 -17.38 -17.90 -6.27
CA ALA A 383 -16.23 -18.15 -7.13
C ALA A 383 -16.65 -18.57 -8.54
N GLY A 384 -16.07 -17.90 -9.53
CA GLY A 384 -16.24 -18.16 -10.95
C GLY A 384 -14.91 -18.08 -11.70
N MET A 385 -14.95 -18.23 -13.01
CA MET A 385 -13.79 -17.98 -13.88
C MET A 385 -13.46 -16.48 -13.83
N SER A 386 -12.15 -16.12 -13.84
CA SER A 386 -11.72 -14.71 -13.81
C SER A 386 -12.37 -13.90 -14.93
N SER A 387 -12.98 -12.78 -14.57
CA SER A 387 -13.59 -11.83 -15.50
C SER A 387 -12.60 -11.32 -16.55
N LEU A 388 -11.36 -11.00 -16.14
CA LEU A 388 -10.30 -10.53 -17.04
C LEU A 388 -9.88 -11.59 -18.04
N MET A 389 -9.69 -12.85 -17.61
CA MET A 389 -9.29 -13.96 -18.49
C MET A 389 -10.38 -14.31 -19.49
N VAL A 390 -11.63 -14.33 -19.04
CA VAL A 390 -12.79 -14.56 -19.92
C VAL A 390 -12.93 -13.43 -20.94
N SER A 391 -12.77 -12.20 -20.51
CA SER A 391 -12.83 -11.01 -21.37
C SER A 391 -11.77 -11.05 -22.48
N ALA A 392 -10.51 -11.31 -22.13
CA ALA A 392 -9.44 -11.49 -23.12
C ALA A 392 -9.77 -12.60 -24.15
N THR A 393 -10.39 -13.69 -23.70
CA THR A 393 -10.80 -14.78 -24.59
C THR A 393 -11.95 -14.37 -25.51
N ILE A 394 -12.97 -13.66 -25.00
CA ILE A 394 -14.10 -13.15 -25.81
C ILE A 394 -13.60 -12.17 -26.86
N GLU A 395 -12.77 -11.21 -26.50
CA GLU A 395 -12.23 -10.22 -27.43
C GLU A 395 -11.40 -10.88 -28.54
N ARG A 396 -10.53 -11.82 -28.17
CA ARG A 396 -9.68 -12.53 -29.12
C ARG A 396 -10.46 -13.45 -30.07
N GLU A 397 -11.46 -14.20 -29.55
CA GLU A 397 -12.13 -15.24 -30.34
C GLU A 397 -13.44 -14.80 -30.99
N CYS A 398 -14.10 -13.79 -30.41
CA CYS A 398 -15.36 -13.28 -30.90
C CYS A 398 -15.24 -11.89 -31.52
N GLY A 399 -14.16 -11.15 -31.21
CA GLY A 399 -13.99 -9.74 -31.64
C GLY A 399 -15.02 -8.79 -31.00
N LEU A 400 -15.70 -9.22 -29.94
CA LEU A 400 -16.67 -8.41 -29.18
C LEU A 400 -15.95 -7.76 -28.01
N GLU A 401 -15.98 -6.44 -27.94
CA GLU A 401 -15.31 -5.67 -26.89
C GLU A 401 -16.00 -5.88 -25.54
N THR A 402 -15.19 -5.99 -24.49
CA THR A 402 -15.68 -6.35 -23.15
C THR A 402 -15.48 -5.22 -22.14
N ILE A 403 -16.25 -5.29 -21.02
CA ILE A 403 -16.12 -4.44 -19.82
C ILE A 403 -16.05 -5.40 -18.61
N PRO A 404 -14.91 -6.07 -18.35
CA PRO A 404 -14.80 -6.88 -17.15
C PRO A 404 -14.94 -6.03 -15.89
N HIS A 405 -15.69 -6.53 -14.93
CA HIS A 405 -15.67 -6.02 -13.58
C HIS A 405 -14.41 -6.52 -12.88
N LEU A 406 -13.83 -5.72 -12.00
CA LEU A 406 -12.69 -6.11 -11.17
C LEU A 406 -12.95 -5.70 -9.74
N THR A 407 -12.97 -6.70 -8.83
CA THR A 407 -13.18 -6.50 -7.40
C THR A 407 -11.86 -6.34 -6.66
N THR A 408 -11.86 -5.50 -5.63
CA THR A 408 -10.70 -5.38 -4.72
C THR A 408 -10.74 -6.38 -3.57
N ARG A 409 -11.87 -7.08 -3.39
CA ARG A 409 -12.09 -8.03 -2.30
C ARG A 409 -11.06 -9.14 -2.25
N ASP A 410 -10.69 -9.70 -3.39
CA ASP A 410 -9.94 -10.97 -3.46
C ASP A 410 -8.42 -10.77 -3.65
N TRP A 411 -7.95 -9.54 -3.80
CA TRP A 411 -6.60 -9.22 -4.23
C TRP A 411 -5.91 -8.19 -3.35
N SER A 412 -4.60 -8.39 -3.09
CA SER A 412 -3.72 -7.31 -2.62
C SER A 412 -3.49 -6.27 -3.74
N VAL A 413 -3.00 -5.08 -3.39
CA VAL A 413 -2.64 -4.04 -4.39
C VAL A 413 -1.66 -4.59 -5.43
N MET A 414 -0.62 -5.31 -4.99
CA MET A 414 0.33 -5.97 -5.88
C MET A 414 -0.35 -7.00 -6.80
N GLY A 415 -1.32 -7.76 -6.30
CA GLY A 415 -2.10 -8.71 -7.09
C GLY A 415 -2.97 -8.01 -8.14
N LEU A 416 -3.64 -6.92 -7.76
CA LEU A 416 -4.45 -6.10 -8.67
C LEU A 416 -3.59 -5.50 -9.80
N GLU A 417 -2.45 -4.92 -9.46
CA GLU A 417 -1.52 -4.34 -10.43
C GLU A 417 -1.00 -5.39 -11.41
N SER A 418 -0.54 -6.54 -10.91
CA SER A 418 -0.07 -7.66 -11.74
C SER A 418 -1.16 -8.16 -12.69
N MET A 419 -2.41 -8.31 -12.20
CA MET A 419 -3.55 -8.72 -13.03
C MET A 419 -3.92 -7.68 -14.08
N LEU A 420 -3.87 -6.39 -13.75
CA LEU A 420 -4.11 -5.30 -14.67
C LEU A 420 -3.06 -5.25 -15.79
N LEU A 421 -1.77 -5.31 -15.45
CA LEU A 421 -0.69 -5.33 -16.42
C LEU A 421 -0.82 -6.53 -17.39
N GLY A 422 -1.12 -7.72 -16.84
CA GLY A 422 -1.37 -8.92 -17.64
C GLY A 422 -2.60 -8.79 -18.54
N ALA A 423 -3.71 -8.27 -18.03
CA ALA A 423 -4.93 -8.04 -18.81
C ALA A 423 -4.70 -7.02 -19.94
N HIS A 424 -3.91 -5.96 -19.66
CA HIS A 424 -3.51 -5.00 -20.67
C HIS A 424 -2.67 -5.64 -21.78
N ALA A 425 -1.72 -6.50 -21.44
CA ALA A 425 -0.90 -7.24 -22.40
C ALA A 425 -1.76 -8.17 -23.31
N GLU A 426 -2.83 -8.76 -22.75
CA GLU A 426 -3.79 -9.60 -23.49
C GLU A 426 -4.83 -8.80 -24.31
N GLY A 427 -4.81 -7.47 -24.26
CA GLY A 427 -5.68 -6.62 -25.08
C GLY A 427 -6.88 -6.01 -24.34
N VAL A 428 -7.18 -6.43 -23.12
CA VAL A 428 -8.30 -5.87 -22.32
C VAL A 428 -8.01 -4.42 -21.95
N ARG A 429 -8.94 -3.53 -22.22
CA ARG A 429 -8.77 -2.08 -22.01
C ARG A 429 -9.88 -1.46 -21.17
N ASN A 430 -11.14 -1.86 -21.34
CA ASN A 430 -12.21 -1.34 -20.52
C ASN A 430 -12.30 -2.15 -19.22
N ILE A 431 -12.46 -1.50 -18.09
CA ILE A 431 -12.59 -2.16 -16.79
C ILE A 431 -13.58 -1.39 -15.92
N LEU A 432 -14.48 -2.10 -15.25
CA LEU A 432 -15.35 -1.54 -14.22
C LEU A 432 -14.75 -1.82 -12.84
N ALA A 433 -14.29 -0.78 -12.15
CA ALA A 433 -13.76 -0.88 -10.79
C ALA A 433 -14.89 -1.00 -9.76
N ILE A 434 -14.87 -2.07 -8.98
CA ILE A 434 -15.83 -2.31 -7.90
C ILE A 434 -15.12 -2.79 -6.62
N THR A 435 -15.71 -2.55 -5.46
CA THR A 435 -15.16 -3.04 -4.19
C THR A 435 -15.43 -4.54 -4.01
N GLY A 436 -16.60 -5.00 -4.44
CA GLY A 436 -17.08 -6.39 -4.30
C GLY A 436 -17.88 -6.62 -3.01
N ASP A 437 -18.73 -7.64 -3.05
CA ASP A 437 -19.56 -8.05 -1.92
C ASP A 437 -18.70 -8.74 -0.83
N PRO A 438 -19.08 -8.65 0.45
CA PRO A 438 -18.33 -9.30 1.52
C PRO A 438 -18.36 -10.84 1.39
N PRO A 439 -17.26 -11.56 1.72
CA PRO A 439 -17.18 -13.02 1.60
C PRO A 439 -18.28 -13.78 2.35
N GLU A 440 -18.79 -13.19 3.43
CA GLU A 440 -19.81 -13.77 4.31
C GLU A 440 -21.13 -14.11 3.59
N VAL A 441 -21.41 -13.44 2.47
CA VAL A 441 -22.65 -13.67 1.69
C VAL A 441 -22.48 -14.71 0.60
N GLY A 442 -21.26 -15.23 0.39
CA GLY A 442 -20.88 -16.09 -0.74
C GLY A 442 -20.59 -17.55 -0.38
N ASP A 443 -19.83 -18.19 -1.28
CA ASP A 443 -19.51 -19.63 -1.18
C ASP A 443 -18.49 -19.95 -0.06
N TYR A 444 -17.71 -18.96 0.36
CA TYR A 444 -16.65 -19.10 1.37
C TYR A 444 -16.83 -18.11 2.53
N PRO A 445 -17.89 -18.26 3.35
CA PRO A 445 -18.20 -17.25 4.39
C PRO A 445 -17.15 -17.14 5.51
N GLY A 446 -16.21 -18.08 5.58
CA GLY A 446 -15.07 -18.05 6.51
C GLY A 446 -13.81 -17.42 5.90
N ALA A 447 -13.82 -17.05 4.63
CA ALA A 447 -12.72 -16.35 4.00
C ALA A 447 -12.65 -14.88 4.50
N ARG A 448 -11.45 -14.32 4.48
CA ARG A 448 -11.26 -12.88 4.74
C ARG A 448 -11.11 -12.17 3.41
N GLY A 449 -11.89 -11.10 3.21
CA GLY A 449 -11.65 -10.17 2.11
C GLY A 449 -10.33 -9.42 2.34
N VAL A 450 -9.60 -9.13 1.28
CA VAL A 450 -8.31 -8.42 1.35
C VAL A 450 -8.54 -6.93 1.53
N TYR A 451 -9.31 -6.30 0.62
CA TYR A 451 -9.72 -4.89 0.70
C TYR A 451 -8.60 -3.90 1.08
N GLU A 452 -7.36 -4.11 0.63
CA GLU A 452 -6.27 -3.16 0.87
C GLU A 452 -6.57 -1.79 0.25
N ILE A 453 -7.33 -1.79 -0.85
CA ILE A 453 -7.91 -0.59 -1.47
C ILE A 453 -9.38 -0.86 -1.82
N ASP A 454 -10.16 0.19 -2.01
CA ASP A 454 -11.54 0.12 -2.50
C ASP A 454 -11.62 0.48 -4.00
N ALA A 455 -12.83 0.63 -4.53
CA ALA A 455 -13.04 1.01 -5.93
C ALA A 455 -12.42 2.37 -6.29
N ILE A 456 -12.28 3.30 -5.34
CA ILE A 456 -11.62 4.60 -5.56
C ILE A 456 -10.11 4.36 -5.73
N GLY A 457 -9.50 3.60 -4.82
CA GLY A 457 -8.08 3.23 -4.90
C GLY A 457 -7.76 2.44 -6.18
N LEU A 458 -8.64 1.51 -6.59
CA LEU A 458 -8.47 0.78 -7.86
C LEU A 458 -8.55 1.69 -9.09
N THR A 459 -9.45 2.69 -9.05
CA THR A 459 -9.54 3.71 -10.11
C THR A 459 -8.25 4.55 -10.18
N GLN A 460 -7.70 4.92 -9.02
CA GLN A 460 -6.44 5.65 -8.93
C GLN A 460 -5.27 4.81 -9.46
N LEU A 461 -5.19 3.53 -9.10
CA LEU A 461 -4.18 2.60 -9.62
C LEU A 461 -4.19 2.57 -11.16
N MET A 462 -5.36 2.35 -11.79
CA MET A 462 -5.46 2.36 -13.26
C MET A 462 -5.11 3.71 -13.88
N THR A 463 -5.41 4.81 -13.19
CA THR A 463 -5.02 6.15 -13.61
C THR A 463 -3.50 6.34 -13.59
N ASN A 464 -2.83 5.83 -12.55
CA ASN A 464 -1.37 5.86 -12.43
C ASN A 464 -0.73 4.99 -13.50
N LEU A 465 -1.18 3.74 -13.67
CA LEU A 465 -0.69 2.85 -14.73
C LEU A 465 -0.80 3.47 -16.13
N ASN A 466 -1.87 4.23 -16.39
CA ASN A 466 -2.05 4.98 -17.64
C ASN A 466 -1.06 6.15 -17.79
N ARG A 467 -0.45 6.63 -16.70
CA ARG A 467 0.61 7.63 -16.70
C ARG A 467 1.99 7.02 -16.83
N GLY A 468 2.11 5.69 -16.68
CA GLY A 468 3.37 4.98 -16.63
C GLY A 468 3.93 4.86 -15.21
N GLU A 469 3.06 4.89 -14.21
CA GLU A 469 3.41 4.82 -12.79
C GLU A 469 2.68 3.65 -12.12
N ASP A 470 3.31 2.98 -11.16
CA ASP A 470 2.69 1.97 -10.30
C ASP A 470 1.77 2.64 -9.24
N TYR A 471 1.22 1.85 -8.31
CA TYR A 471 0.37 2.37 -7.23
C TYR A 471 1.09 3.41 -6.34
N ASN A 472 2.39 3.25 -6.15
CA ASN A 472 3.23 4.14 -5.33
C ASN A 472 3.83 5.32 -6.11
N GLY A 473 3.51 5.48 -7.40
CA GLY A 473 4.04 6.53 -8.25
C GLY A 473 5.41 6.22 -8.88
N ARG A 474 5.88 4.96 -8.82
CA ARG A 474 7.14 4.56 -9.47
C ARG A 474 6.94 4.36 -10.96
N PRO A 475 7.92 4.74 -11.79
CA PRO A 475 7.86 4.47 -13.21
C PRO A 475 7.75 2.96 -13.51
N ILE A 476 6.88 2.61 -14.45
CA ILE A 476 6.80 1.27 -15.04
C ILE A 476 7.35 1.29 -16.47
N ASP A 477 7.72 0.12 -17.01
CA ASP A 477 8.39 0.01 -18.30
C ASP A 477 7.60 0.63 -19.47
N ALA A 478 6.26 0.55 -19.42
CA ALA A 478 5.39 1.14 -20.43
C ALA A 478 4.04 1.54 -19.82
N PRO A 479 3.51 2.72 -20.16
CA PRO A 479 2.18 3.15 -19.70
C PRO A 479 1.09 2.24 -20.26
N THR A 480 0.03 2.04 -19.49
CA THR A 480 -1.17 1.37 -19.96
C THR A 480 -2.13 2.34 -20.66
N SER A 481 -3.24 1.82 -21.17
CA SER A 481 -4.28 2.63 -21.84
C SER A 481 -5.68 2.18 -21.43
N PHE A 482 -5.91 1.96 -20.14
CA PHE A 482 -7.21 1.58 -19.63
C PHE A 482 -8.26 2.68 -19.78
N PHE A 483 -9.43 2.28 -20.24
CA PHE A 483 -10.64 3.08 -20.19
C PHE A 483 -11.54 2.51 -19.10
N HIS A 484 -11.40 3.04 -17.87
CA HIS A 484 -12.00 2.47 -16.68
C HIS A 484 -13.22 3.26 -16.20
N GLY A 485 -14.22 2.52 -15.77
CA GLY A 485 -15.46 3.02 -15.19
C GLY A 485 -15.64 2.58 -13.75
N VAL A 486 -16.70 3.06 -13.13
CA VAL A 486 -17.08 2.80 -11.74
C VAL A 486 -18.55 2.49 -11.60
N ALA A 487 -18.93 1.76 -10.56
CA ALA A 487 -20.33 1.56 -10.21
C ALA A 487 -20.85 2.74 -9.39
N VAL A 488 -22.17 3.03 -9.56
CA VAL A 488 -22.92 4.02 -8.78
C VAL A 488 -24.29 3.48 -8.41
N ASN A 489 -24.75 3.73 -7.18
CA ASN A 489 -26.06 3.32 -6.71
C ASN A 489 -26.97 4.53 -6.44
N PRO A 490 -27.87 4.90 -7.38
CA PRO A 490 -28.73 6.05 -7.23
C PRO A 490 -29.83 5.88 -6.16
N ASN A 491 -30.04 4.65 -5.68
CA ASN A 491 -30.99 4.31 -4.62
C ASN A 491 -30.28 3.79 -3.35
N ALA A 492 -29.05 4.26 -3.10
CA ALA A 492 -28.34 3.89 -1.88
C ALA A 492 -29.07 4.39 -0.63
N ASP A 493 -29.05 3.61 0.45
CA ASP A 493 -29.66 3.97 1.74
C ASP A 493 -29.04 5.26 2.30
N ASP A 494 -27.73 5.42 2.18
CA ASP A 494 -27.00 6.67 2.47
C ASP A 494 -26.63 7.36 1.15
N LEU A 495 -27.55 8.16 0.65
CA LEU A 495 -27.38 8.86 -0.62
C LEU A 495 -26.30 9.93 -0.58
N GLU A 496 -26.09 10.60 0.58
CA GLU A 496 -25.03 11.60 0.72
C GLU A 496 -23.63 10.97 0.62
N LEU A 497 -23.45 9.85 1.29
CA LEU A 497 -22.21 9.08 1.22
C LEU A 497 -21.96 8.60 -0.22
N GLU A 498 -22.97 8.08 -0.92
CA GLU A 498 -22.80 7.62 -2.30
C GLU A 498 -22.49 8.77 -3.27
N LEU A 499 -23.09 9.95 -3.09
CA LEU A 499 -22.78 11.16 -3.86
C LEU A 499 -21.33 11.58 -3.66
N GLU A 500 -20.85 11.58 -2.41
CA GLU A 500 -19.47 11.93 -2.09
C GLU A 500 -18.48 10.91 -2.70
N ARG A 501 -18.73 9.62 -2.50
CA ARG A 501 -17.93 8.54 -3.10
C ARG A 501 -17.91 8.61 -4.62
N PHE A 502 -19.04 8.96 -5.24
CA PHE A 502 -19.09 9.09 -6.70
C PHE A 502 -18.25 10.27 -7.21
N ARG A 503 -18.23 11.41 -6.49
CA ARG A 503 -17.31 12.52 -6.81
C ARG A 503 -15.85 12.07 -6.71
N GLN A 504 -15.48 11.42 -5.63
CA GLN A 504 -14.12 10.87 -5.43
C GLN A 504 -13.73 9.87 -6.54
N LYS A 505 -14.64 8.99 -6.96
CA LYS A 505 -14.41 8.07 -8.09
C LYS A 505 -14.15 8.83 -9.41
N ALA A 506 -14.91 9.89 -9.67
CA ALA A 506 -14.72 10.73 -10.86
C ALA A 506 -13.38 11.49 -10.81
N GLU A 507 -13.02 12.06 -9.65
CA GLU A 507 -11.75 12.75 -9.42
C GLU A 507 -10.55 11.81 -9.52
N ALA A 508 -10.68 10.56 -9.05
CA ALA A 508 -9.66 9.51 -9.20
C ALA A 508 -9.40 9.11 -10.68
N GLY A 509 -10.25 9.55 -11.61
CA GLY A 509 -10.03 9.43 -13.05
C GLY A 509 -10.99 8.51 -13.79
N ALA A 510 -12.11 8.09 -13.17
CA ALA A 510 -13.14 7.31 -13.85
C ALA A 510 -13.64 8.01 -15.13
N LYS A 511 -13.87 7.24 -16.19
CA LYS A 511 -14.25 7.74 -17.52
C LYS A 511 -15.73 7.53 -17.85
N PHE A 512 -16.37 6.59 -17.18
CA PHE A 512 -17.82 6.31 -17.28
C PHE A 512 -18.31 5.70 -15.96
N ALA A 513 -19.63 5.65 -15.81
CA ALA A 513 -20.26 4.97 -14.70
C ALA A 513 -21.31 3.95 -15.19
N MET A 514 -21.48 2.86 -14.44
CA MET A 514 -22.59 1.93 -14.60
C MET A 514 -23.44 1.98 -13.33
N THR A 515 -24.75 2.20 -13.47
CA THR A 515 -25.63 2.30 -12.30
C THR A 515 -25.90 0.92 -11.71
N GLN A 516 -26.37 0.85 -10.46
CA GLN A 516 -27.14 -0.31 -10.01
C GLN A 516 -28.37 -0.49 -10.91
N ILE A 517 -28.92 -1.70 -10.98
CA ILE A 517 -30.18 -1.96 -11.69
C ILE A 517 -31.25 -1.00 -11.19
N VAL A 518 -31.90 -0.30 -12.12
CA VAL A 518 -33.03 0.59 -11.83
C VAL A 518 -34.29 0.16 -12.58
N PHE A 519 -35.45 0.49 -12.06
CA PHE A 519 -36.76 0.22 -12.65
C PHE A 519 -37.52 1.51 -12.97
N GLU A 520 -36.97 2.66 -12.66
CA GLU A 520 -37.43 3.99 -12.99
C GLU A 520 -36.23 4.94 -13.14
N LEU A 521 -36.34 5.95 -14.02
CA LEU A 521 -35.24 6.88 -14.28
C LEU A 521 -35.22 8.10 -13.37
N GLU A 522 -36.30 8.34 -12.63
CA GLU A 522 -36.43 9.47 -11.71
C GLU A 522 -35.38 9.44 -10.58
N CYS A 523 -34.92 8.26 -10.18
CA CYS A 523 -33.85 8.15 -9.21
C CYS A 523 -32.52 8.71 -9.75
N LEU A 524 -32.26 8.56 -11.07
CA LEU A 524 -31.09 9.12 -11.72
C LEU A 524 -31.19 10.64 -11.85
N ASP A 525 -32.38 11.17 -12.10
CA ASP A 525 -32.62 12.62 -12.16
C ASP A 525 -32.37 13.27 -10.79
N ARG A 526 -32.95 12.68 -9.73
CA ARG A 526 -32.71 13.12 -8.34
C ARG A 526 -31.23 13.08 -7.96
N PHE A 527 -30.53 12.03 -8.38
CA PHE A 527 -29.08 11.91 -8.14
C PHE A 527 -28.30 13.01 -8.87
N ALA A 528 -28.62 13.26 -10.14
CA ALA A 528 -27.98 14.30 -10.96
C ALA A 528 -28.24 15.71 -10.38
N GLU A 529 -29.46 16.01 -9.92
CA GLU A 529 -29.79 17.28 -9.25
C GLU A 529 -28.89 17.51 -8.02
N ARG A 530 -28.64 16.46 -7.21
CA ARG A 530 -27.75 16.51 -6.04
C ARG A 530 -26.28 16.63 -6.39
N LEU A 531 -25.89 16.22 -7.61
CA LEU A 531 -24.54 16.44 -8.15
C LEU A 531 -24.31 17.86 -8.70
N GLY A 532 -25.35 18.69 -8.78
CA GLY A 532 -25.29 20.04 -9.32
C GLY A 532 -25.96 20.19 -10.70
N GLY A 533 -26.84 19.27 -11.06
CA GLY A 533 -27.69 19.29 -12.26
C GLY A 533 -27.15 18.51 -13.46
N SER A 534 -26.00 17.87 -13.34
CA SER A 534 -25.45 17.02 -14.42
C SER A 534 -24.51 15.94 -13.87
N TRP A 535 -24.40 14.84 -14.61
CA TRP A 535 -23.43 13.80 -14.34
C TRP A 535 -22.03 14.26 -14.78
N PRO A 536 -20.98 14.12 -13.94
CA PRO A 536 -19.60 14.52 -14.30
C PRO A 536 -18.95 13.61 -15.35
N ILE A 537 -19.45 12.39 -15.50
CA ILE A 537 -19.00 11.38 -16.47
C ILE A 537 -20.19 10.68 -17.13
N PRO A 538 -20.04 10.10 -18.34
CA PRO A 538 -21.10 9.35 -19.01
C PRO A 538 -21.65 8.20 -18.17
N VAL A 539 -22.97 7.96 -18.22
CA VAL A 539 -23.66 6.94 -17.42
C VAL A 539 -24.32 5.91 -18.31
N LEU A 540 -24.05 4.63 -18.04
CA LEU A 540 -24.76 3.48 -18.58
C LEU A 540 -25.78 3.00 -17.56
N VAL A 541 -27.05 2.96 -17.95
CA VAL A 541 -28.17 2.62 -17.08
C VAL A 541 -28.33 1.12 -16.98
N GLY A 542 -28.40 0.58 -15.76
CA GLY A 542 -28.61 -0.85 -15.50
C GLY A 542 -30.07 -1.24 -15.62
N VAL A 543 -30.40 -2.11 -16.57
CA VAL A 543 -31.76 -2.60 -16.82
C VAL A 543 -31.84 -4.11 -16.63
N PHE A 544 -32.88 -4.56 -15.93
CA PHE A 544 -33.16 -5.97 -15.70
C PHE A 544 -34.63 -6.29 -15.99
N PRO A 545 -34.93 -7.20 -16.95
CA PRO A 545 -36.31 -7.63 -17.20
C PRO A 545 -36.78 -8.60 -16.11
N VAL A 546 -37.54 -8.12 -15.14
CA VAL A 546 -38.07 -8.94 -14.05
C VAL A 546 -39.16 -9.88 -14.56
N THR A 547 -39.03 -11.18 -14.34
CA THR A 547 -39.87 -12.19 -14.98
C THR A 547 -40.99 -12.77 -14.09
N SER A 548 -41.10 -12.33 -12.84
CA SER A 548 -42.15 -12.77 -11.91
C SER A 548 -42.26 -11.85 -10.72
N TYR A 549 -43.45 -11.80 -10.12
CA TYR A 549 -43.73 -11.07 -8.87
C TYR A 549 -42.78 -11.49 -7.72
N ARG A 550 -42.57 -12.82 -7.59
CA ARG A 550 -41.63 -13.32 -6.55
C ARG A 550 -40.22 -12.79 -6.73
N LEU A 551 -39.72 -12.69 -7.97
CA LEU A 551 -38.41 -12.13 -8.25
C LEU A 551 -38.39 -10.62 -7.96
N ALA A 552 -39.48 -9.88 -8.28
CA ALA A 552 -39.60 -8.47 -7.95
C ALA A 552 -39.50 -8.23 -6.44
N LEU A 553 -40.24 -9.01 -5.66
CA LEU A 553 -40.20 -8.93 -4.19
C LEU A 553 -38.80 -9.22 -3.64
N ARG A 554 -38.13 -10.25 -4.17
CA ARG A 554 -36.77 -10.59 -3.76
C ARG A 554 -35.80 -9.45 -4.04
N LEU A 555 -35.81 -8.90 -5.26
CA LEU A 555 -34.94 -7.80 -5.65
C LEU A 555 -35.17 -6.57 -4.76
N HIS A 556 -36.43 -6.23 -4.53
CA HIS A 556 -36.80 -5.05 -3.74
C HIS A 556 -36.41 -5.16 -2.25
N ASN A 557 -36.56 -6.34 -1.66
CA ASN A 557 -36.38 -6.51 -0.21
C ASN A 557 -35.04 -7.13 0.22
N GLU A 558 -34.38 -7.87 -0.68
CA GLU A 558 -33.18 -8.65 -0.34
C GLU A 558 -31.90 -8.12 -1.01
N VAL A 559 -32.03 -7.23 -2.02
CA VAL A 559 -30.86 -6.69 -2.73
C VAL A 559 -30.72 -5.20 -2.43
N PRO A 560 -29.68 -4.77 -1.72
CA PRO A 560 -29.48 -3.37 -1.37
C PRO A 560 -29.46 -2.46 -2.60
N GLY A 561 -30.19 -1.34 -2.52
CA GLY A 561 -30.22 -0.33 -3.57
C GLY A 561 -31.05 -0.68 -4.81
N ILE A 562 -31.75 -1.80 -4.82
CA ILE A 562 -32.73 -2.12 -5.87
C ILE A 562 -34.14 -1.81 -5.37
N VAL A 563 -34.79 -0.83 -6.01
CA VAL A 563 -36.16 -0.44 -5.73
C VAL A 563 -37.04 -0.82 -6.92
N VAL A 564 -38.01 -1.71 -6.72
CA VAL A 564 -39.00 -2.06 -7.74
C VAL A 564 -40.26 -1.29 -7.43
N PRO A 565 -40.78 -0.44 -8.35
CA PRO A 565 -42.00 0.36 -8.13
C PRO A 565 -43.22 -0.50 -7.81
N GLU A 566 -44.10 -0.01 -6.94
CA GLU A 566 -45.33 -0.72 -6.53
C GLU A 566 -46.25 -1.04 -7.72
N GLU A 567 -46.32 -0.15 -8.71
CA GLU A 567 -47.12 -0.35 -9.92
C GLU A 567 -46.62 -1.55 -10.73
N LEU A 568 -45.28 -1.70 -10.87
CA LEU A 568 -44.69 -2.85 -11.55
C LEU A 568 -44.88 -4.13 -10.74
N GLN A 569 -44.75 -4.07 -9.40
CA GLN A 569 -44.99 -5.24 -8.53
C GLN A 569 -46.44 -5.73 -8.67
N SER A 570 -47.42 -4.82 -8.62
CA SER A 570 -48.84 -5.13 -8.77
C SER A 570 -49.14 -5.69 -10.16
N GLY A 571 -48.61 -5.08 -11.23
CA GLY A 571 -48.76 -5.55 -12.59
C GLY A 571 -48.23 -6.96 -12.81
N LEU A 572 -47.06 -7.28 -12.21
CA LEU A 572 -46.48 -8.63 -12.23
C LEU A 572 -47.31 -9.66 -11.46
N GLN A 573 -47.93 -9.24 -10.33
CA GLN A 573 -48.80 -10.09 -9.54
C GLN A 573 -50.09 -10.44 -10.28
N ASP A 574 -50.74 -9.43 -10.86
CA ASP A 574 -51.99 -9.57 -11.59
C ASP A 574 -51.83 -10.39 -12.87
N ALA A 575 -50.67 -10.25 -13.56
CA ALA A 575 -50.36 -10.98 -14.78
C ALA A 575 -50.15 -12.49 -14.55
N GLY A 576 -49.78 -12.93 -13.36
CA GLY A 576 -49.62 -14.34 -13.02
C GLY A 576 -48.64 -15.08 -13.97
N SER A 577 -49.17 -15.95 -14.82
CA SER A 577 -48.34 -16.74 -15.77
C SER A 577 -47.71 -15.92 -16.90
N THR A 578 -48.21 -14.73 -17.19
CA THR A 578 -47.69 -13.80 -18.23
C THR A 578 -46.82 -12.68 -17.62
N ALA A 579 -46.49 -12.75 -16.35
CA ALA A 579 -45.65 -11.75 -15.65
C ALA A 579 -44.33 -11.45 -16.38
N ALA A 580 -43.74 -12.43 -17.04
CA ALA A 580 -42.54 -12.21 -17.82
C ALA A 580 -42.73 -11.24 -18.98
N GLU A 581 -43.92 -11.24 -19.62
CA GLU A 581 -44.26 -10.32 -20.71
C GLU A 581 -44.39 -8.88 -20.20
N VAL A 582 -44.99 -8.70 -18.99
CA VAL A 582 -45.08 -7.40 -18.31
C VAL A 582 -43.68 -6.86 -18.00
N GLY A 583 -42.80 -7.69 -17.39
CA GLY A 583 -41.45 -7.24 -17.06
C GLY A 583 -40.58 -6.97 -18.29
N PHE A 584 -40.75 -7.72 -19.39
CA PHE A 584 -40.06 -7.43 -20.64
C PHE A 584 -40.60 -6.16 -21.33
N ALA A 585 -41.92 -5.88 -21.24
CA ALA A 585 -42.50 -4.64 -21.75
C ALA A 585 -41.94 -3.43 -20.98
N HIS A 586 -41.98 -3.48 -19.66
CA HIS A 586 -41.40 -2.45 -18.79
C HIS A 586 -39.91 -2.20 -19.08
N ALA A 587 -39.12 -3.25 -19.21
CA ALA A 587 -37.69 -3.11 -19.55
C ALA A 587 -37.46 -2.46 -20.91
N ARG A 588 -38.29 -2.76 -21.92
CA ARG A 588 -38.23 -2.09 -23.24
C ARG A 588 -38.52 -0.60 -23.16
N ASP A 589 -39.55 -0.23 -22.39
CA ASP A 589 -39.93 1.17 -22.20
C ASP A 589 -38.81 1.93 -21.49
N LEU A 590 -38.25 1.34 -20.42
CA LEU A 590 -37.12 1.89 -19.69
C LEU A 590 -35.86 2.06 -20.57
N ILE A 591 -35.54 1.09 -21.45
CA ILE A 591 -34.48 1.18 -22.44
C ILE A 591 -34.75 2.33 -23.41
N ALA A 592 -35.98 2.49 -23.88
CA ALA A 592 -36.32 3.58 -24.81
C ALA A 592 -36.17 4.96 -24.15
N GLU A 593 -36.59 5.11 -22.91
CA GLU A 593 -36.46 6.36 -22.15
C GLU A 593 -35.02 6.67 -21.73
N SER A 594 -34.20 5.65 -21.54
CA SER A 594 -32.78 5.79 -21.17
C SER A 594 -31.90 6.38 -22.27
N ARG A 595 -32.44 6.64 -23.47
CA ARG A 595 -31.67 7.24 -24.58
C ARG A 595 -31.16 8.66 -24.31
N ARG A 596 -31.62 9.29 -23.26
CA ARG A 596 -31.07 10.57 -22.75
C ARG A 596 -29.77 10.41 -21.94
N PHE A 597 -29.40 9.18 -21.60
CA PHE A 597 -28.11 8.83 -20.99
C PHE A 597 -27.13 8.30 -22.06
N ALA A 598 -25.91 7.99 -21.64
CA ALA A 598 -24.88 7.54 -22.58
C ALA A 598 -25.11 6.12 -23.13
N GLY A 599 -25.90 5.32 -22.46
CA GLY A 599 -26.23 3.96 -22.88
C GLY A 599 -26.93 3.15 -21.82
N VAL A 600 -27.07 1.86 -22.10
CA VAL A 600 -27.60 0.87 -21.16
C VAL A 600 -26.69 -0.32 -21.06
N TYR A 601 -26.71 -0.97 -19.91
CA TYR A 601 -26.31 -2.37 -19.83
C TYR A 601 -27.51 -3.20 -19.36
N VAL A 602 -27.71 -4.35 -20.01
CA VAL A 602 -28.88 -5.19 -19.77
C VAL A 602 -28.42 -6.49 -19.11
N VAL A 603 -28.89 -6.72 -17.89
CA VAL A 603 -28.64 -7.96 -17.17
C VAL A 603 -29.53 -9.07 -17.76
N ALA A 604 -28.90 -10.12 -18.25
CA ALA A 604 -29.61 -11.23 -18.88
C ALA A 604 -30.46 -12.03 -17.88
N PRO A 605 -31.72 -12.36 -18.19
CA PRO A 605 -32.53 -13.22 -17.34
C PRO A 605 -31.90 -14.61 -17.23
N PHE A 606 -31.91 -15.14 -16.02
CA PHE A 606 -31.26 -16.40 -15.61
C PHE A 606 -31.36 -17.51 -16.68
N ARG A 607 -30.23 -18.09 -17.05
CA ARG A 607 -30.06 -19.22 -17.97
C ARG A 607 -30.50 -19.03 -19.44
N ARG A 608 -30.90 -17.81 -19.85
CA ARG A 608 -31.30 -17.53 -21.23
C ARG A 608 -30.77 -16.16 -21.69
N PRO A 609 -29.43 -15.98 -21.76
CA PRO A 609 -28.83 -14.67 -22.01
C PRO A 609 -29.26 -14.06 -23.35
N LEU A 610 -29.52 -14.86 -24.38
CA LEU A 610 -29.93 -14.35 -25.70
C LEU A 610 -31.34 -13.73 -25.73
N ARG A 611 -32.16 -13.93 -24.67
CA ARG A 611 -33.46 -13.26 -24.58
C ARG A 611 -33.35 -11.74 -24.45
N VAL A 612 -32.20 -11.22 -24.06
CA VAL A 612 -31.97 -9.75 -24.08
C VAL A 612 -32.18 -9.14 -25.46
N LEU A 613 -31.96 -9.92 -26.52
CA LEU A 613 -32.23 -9.47 -27.90
C LEU A 613 -33.72 -9.14 -28.16
N GLU A 614 -34.64 -9.70 -27.39
CA GLU A 614 -36.09 -9.35 -27.44
C GLU A 614 -36.37 -7.92 -26.94
N LEU A 615 -35.42 -7.34 -26.16
CA LEU A 615 -35.53 -5.99 -25.59
C LEU A 615 -34.92 -4.91 -26.48
N LEU A 616 -33.97 -5.28 -27.32
CA LEU A 616 -33.15 -4.32 -28.07
C LEU A 616 -33.71 -3.93 -29.45
N GLY A 617 -34.89 -4.35 -29.78
CA GLY A 617 -35.67 -3.93 -30.97
C GLY A 617 -35.17 -4.52 -32.28
#